data_1ea1d372a53b0bb5c9ce5d2501821f7b
#
_entry.id   1ea1d372a53b0bb5c9ce5d2501821f7b
#
_cell.length_a   1.000
_cell.length_b   1.000
_cell.length_c   1.000
_cell.angle_alpha   90.00
_cell.angle_beta   90.00
_cell.angle_gamma   90.00
#
_symmetry.space_group_name_H-M   'P 1'
#
loop_
_entity.id
_entity.type
_entity.pdbx_description
1 polymer ?
#
loop_
_entity_poly.entity_id
_entity_poly.type
_entity_poly.pdbx_seq_one_letter_code
_entity_poly.pdbx_strand_id
1 'polypeptide(L)'
;GSEMCIRDSFCIDATMGNGNDTLLLSQLCGESGKVLAFDIQEQALTATQKRLNAGHVPENYRLLLESHANMAEYATPDSVSCIVFNFGYLPGGDHSLATRGKTSIQALTQALTLLKKGGMISLCIYSGGDSGFEERDQILDWLKNLDSHQYLVIKSDYYNRPNNPPIPVLVIKN
;
A
#
# COMPACT_ATOMS: atom_id res chain seq x y z
N GLY A 1 2.44 -16.34 17.93
CA GLY A 1 2.91 -15.37 16.98
C GLY A 1 2.51 -13.97 17.39
N SER A 2 3.41 -13.02 17.20
CA SER A 2 3.08 -11.63 17.46
C SER A 2 2.12 -11.16 16.37
N GLU A 3 0.84 -11.10 16.69
CA GLU A 3 -0.10 -10.39 15.86
C GLU A 3 0.30 -8.92 15.89
N MET A 4 0.52 -8.34 14.70
CA MET A 4 0.77 -6.90 14.63
C MET A 4 -0.50 -6.17 15.04
N CYS A 5 -0.48 -5.55 16.20
CA CYS A 5 -1.57 -4.71 16.63
C CYS A 5 -1.36 -3.31 16.05
N ILE A 6 -2.25 -2.89 15.14
CA ILE A 6 -2.19 -1.55 14.56
C ILE A 6 -3.14 -0.56 15.23
N ARG A 7 -3.78 -0.97 16.31
CA ARG A 7 -4.64 -0.07 17.09
C ARG A 7 -3.79 1.08 17.65
N ASP A 8 -4.29 2.29 17.52
CA ASP A 8 -3.63 3.54 17.92
C ASP A 8 -2.34 3.83 17.14
N SER A 9 -2.16 3.15 16.01
CA SER A 9 -0.97 3.28 15.16
C SER A 9 -1.19 4.25 14.00
N PHE A 10 -0.08 4.60 13.35
CA PHE A 10 -0.07 5.37 12.11
C PHE A 10 0.11 4.39 10.95
N CYS A 11 -0.84 4.42 10.00
CA CYS A 11 -0.83 3.57 8.81
C CYS A 11 -0.98 4.40 7.54
N ILE A 12 -0.49 3.86 6.43
CA ILE A 12 -0.59 4.49 5.12
C ILE A 12 -1.22 3.51 4.13
N ASP A 13 -2.25 3.96 3.41
CA ASP A 13 -2.74 3.31 2.20
C ASP A 13 -2.14 4.04 1.00
N ALA A 14 -1.15 3.44 0.37
CA ALA A 14 -0.40 4.08 -0.72
C ALA A 14 -1.16 4.10 -2.05
N THR A 15 -2.23 3.33 -2.15
CA THR A 15 -3.03 3.16 -3.38
C THR A 15 -4.50 3.04 -3.00
N MET A 16 -5.12 4.16 -2.59
CA MET A 16 -6.45 4.06 -1.98
C MET A 16 -7.55 3.52 -2.90
N GLY A 17 -7.50 3.83 -4.20
CA GLY A 17 -8.45 3.28 -5.17
C GLY A 17 -9.91 3.47 -4.74
N ASN A 18 -10.64 2.38 -4.58
CA ASN A 18 -12.03 2.40 -4.13
C ASN A 18 -12.21 2.46 -2.61
N GLY A 19 -11.10 2.50 -1.87
CA GLY A 19 -11.12 2.71 -0.43
C GLY A 19 -11.32 1.48 0.44
N ASN A 20 -11.24 0.27 -0.12
CA ASN A 20 -11.42 -0.96 0.65
C ASN A 20 -10.37 -1.09 1.77
N ASP A 21 -9.11 -0.89 1.44
CA ASP A 21 -8.02 -0.99 2.42
C ASP A 21 -8.01 0.22 3.35
N THR A 22 -8.31 1.42 2.85
CA THR A 22 -8.43 2.62 3.70
C THR A 22 -9.49 2.42 4.77
N LEU A 23 -10.65 1.88 4.40
CA LEU A 23 -11.73 1.56 5.34
C LEU A 23 -11.25 0.59 6.42
N LEU A 24 -10.62 -0.50 6.01
CA LEU A 24 -10.11 -1.52 6.94
C LEU A 24 -9.07 -0.92 7.90
N LEU A 25 -8.11 -0.17 7.39
CA LEU A 25 -7.09 0.47 8.22
C LEU A 25 -7.71 1.47 9.20
N SER A 26 -8.68 2.27 8.76
CA SER A 26 -9.37 3.22 9.62
C SER A 26 -10.09 2.51 10.78
N GLN A 27 -10.76 1.39 10.49
CA GLN A 27 -11.42 0.57 11.52
C GLN A 27 -10.40 -0.02 12.51
N LEU A 28 -9.30 -0.56 12.01
CA LEU A 28 -8.30 -1.22 12.84
C LEU A 28 -7.47 -0.24 13.68
N CYS A 29 -7.16 0.93 13.16
CA CYS A 29 -6.40 1.96 13.89
C CYS A 29 -7.22 2.59 15.03
N GLY A 30 -8.52 2.67 14.89
CA GLY A 30 -9.41 3.23 15.91
C GLY A 30 -9.28 4.75 16.07
N GLU A 31 -9.95 5.29 17.08
CA GLU A 31 -10.07 6.74 17.28
C GLU A 31 -8.73 7.45 17.51
N SER A 32 -7.79 6.78 18.16
CA SER A 32 -6.47 7.33 18.47
C SER A 32 -5.41 7.05 17.40
N GLY A 33 -5.78 6.30 16.36
CA GLY A 33 -4.89 6.02 15.25
C GLY A 33 -4.97 7.06 14.16
N LYS A 34 -4.18 6.87 13.10
CA LYS A 34 -4.14 7.78 11.96
C LYS A 34 -3.91 6.99 10.68
N VAL A 35 -4.62 7.34 9.62
CA VAL A 35 -4.44 6.78 8.29
C VAL A 35 -4.23 7.90 7.28
N LEU A 36 -3.14 7.82 6.50
CA LEU A 36 -2.98 8.61 5.30
C LEU A 36 -3.28 7.73 4.09
N ALA A 37 -4.02 8.25 3.13
CA ALA A 37 -4.34 7.51 1.91
C ALA A 37 -4.01 8.37 0.69
N PHE A 38 -3.35 7.76 -0.30
CA PHE A 38 -2.83 8.42 -1.49
C PHE A 38 -3.46 7.86 -2.76
N ASP A 39 -3.79 8.73 -3.68
CA ASP A 39 -4.10 8.38 -5.06
C ASP A 39 -3.92 9.62 -5.95
N ILE A 40 -3.60 9.38 -7.23
CA ILE A 40 -3.46 10.47 -8.21
C ILE A 40 -4.77 10.75 -8.95
N GLN A 41 -5.77 9.90 -8.77
CA GLN A 41 -7.08 10.04 -9.45
C GLN A 41 -8.12 10.63 -8.50
N GLU A 42 -8.76 11.71 -8.95
CA GLU A 42 -9.80 12.37 -8.16
C GLU A 42 -10.98 11.43 -7.87
N GLN A 43 -11.32 10.57 -8.83
CA GLN A 43 -12.39 9.59 -8.66
C GLN A 43 -12.11 8.60 -7.52
N ALA A 44 -10.85 8.27 -7.27
CA ALA A 44 -10.47 7.41 -6.15
C ALA A 44 -10.74 8.10 -4.82
N LEU A 45 -10.40 9.38 -4.72
CA LEU A 45 -10.67 10.18 -3.53
C LEU A 45 -12.16 10.24 -3.23
N THR A 46 -12.97 10.51 -4.25
CA THR A 46 -14.43 10.58 -4.12
C THR A 46 -15.03 9.24 -3.70
N ALA A 47 -14.62 8.15 -4.35
CA ALA A 47 -15.11 6.81 -4.03
C ALA A 47 -14.72 6.39 -2.61
N THR A 48 -13.50 6.68 -2.20
CA THR A 48 -12.99 6.36 -0.86
C THR A 48 -13.74 7.14 0.20
N GLN A 49 -13.94 8.44 0.01
CA GLN A 49 -14.69 9.26 0.96
C GLN A 49 -16.12 8.74 1.15
N LYS A 50 -16.77 8.36 0.06
CA LYS A 50 -18.11 7.79 0.10
C LYS A 50 -18.13 6.48 0.90
N ARG A 51 -17.14 5.63 0.70
CA ARG A 51 -17.03 4.36 1.40
C ARG A 51 -16.80 4.55 2.91
N LEU A 52 -15.93 5.48 3.27
CA LEU A 52 -15.66 5.78 4.68
C LEU A 52 -16.89 6.36 5.37
N ASN A 53 -17.64 7.24 4.70
CA ASN A 53 -18.88 7.78 5.23
C ASN A 53 -19.91 6.68 5.48
N ALA A 54 -20.06 5.74 4.53
CA ALA A 54 -20.99 4.62 4.67
C ALA A 54 -20.56 3.64 5.77
N GLY A 55 -19.24 3.52 6.01
CA GLY A 55 -18.69 2.61 7.01
C GLY A 55 -18.72 3.15 8.44
N HIS A 56 -19.11 4.40 8.65
CA HIS A 56 -19.21 5.05 9.98
C HIS A 56 -17.94 4.90 10.81
N VAL A 57 -16.78 5.05 10.16
CA VAL A 57 -15.48 4.96 10.84
C VAL A 57 -15.12 6.27 11.54
N PRO A 58 -14.21 6.26 12.54
CA PRO A 58 -13.70 7.49 13.14
C PRO A 58 -13.05 8.41 12.11
N GLU A 59 -13.07 9.71 12.34
CA GLU A 59 -12.35 10.67 11.48
C GLU A 59 -10.85 10.65 11.78
N ASN A 60 -10.22 9.50 11.61
CA ASN A 60 -8.81 9.26 11.85
C ASN A 60 -7.98 9.23 10.57
N TYR A 61 -8.56 9.66 9.46
CA TYR A 61 -7.93 9.54 8.13
C TYR A 61 -7.79 10.89 7.45
N ARG A 62 -6.84 10.95 6.53
CA ARG A 62 -6.66 12.05 5.59
C ARG A 62 -6.45 11.48 4.20
N LEU A 63 -7.30 11.89 3.25
CA LEU A 63 -7.24 11.46 1.85
C LEU A 63 -6.48 12.52 1.05
N LEU A 64 -5.48 12.09 0.29
CA LEU A 64 -4.58 12.98 -0.43
C LEU A 64 -4.63 12.67 -1.93
N LEU A 65 -4.94 13.69 -2.74
CA LEU A 65 -4.79 13.63 -4.18
C LEU A 65 -3.31 13.89 -4.50
N GLU A 66 -2.50 12.87 -4.30
CA GLU A 66 -1.04 12.96 -4.37
C GLU A 66 -0.46 11.61 -4.76
N SER A 67 0.68 11.63 -5.46
CA SER A 67 1.42 10.42 -5.74
C SER A 67 2.01 9.80 -4.47
N HIS A 68 1.91 8.49 -4.34
CA HIS A 68 2.56 7.76 -3.24
C HIS A 68 4.09 7.89 -3.29
N ALA A 69 4.66 8.28 -4.43
CA ALA A 69 6.09 8.54 -4.55
C ALA A 69 6.55 9.78 -3.77
N ASN A 70 5.62 10.55 -3.21
CA ASN A 70 5.89 11.72 -2.39
C ASN A 70 5.47 11.52 -0.93
N MET A 71 5.24 10.28 -0.49
CA MET A 71 4.72 10.02 0.86
C MET A 71 5.66 10.50 1.97
N ALA A 72 6.96 10.59 1.70
CA ALA A 72 7.95 11.06 2.68
C ALA A 72 7.75 12.54 3.06
N GLU A 73 6.99 13.31 2.29
CA GLU A 73 6.63 14.70 2.63
C GLU A 73 5.55 14.77 3.72
N TYR A 74 4.87 13.66 3.99
CA TYR A 74 3.70 13.62 4.87
C TYR A 74 3.92 12.84 6.17
N ALA A 75 5.07 12.24 6.35
CA ALA A 75 5.39 11.43 7.52
C ALA A 75 6.89 11.50 7.83
N THR A 76 7.23 11.28 9.09
CA THR A 76 8.63 11.25 9.51
C THR A 76 9.20 9.84 9.42
N PRO A 77 10.53 9.67 9.30
CA PRO A 77 11.15 8.33 9.32
C PRO A 77 10.79 7.56 10.59
N ASP A 78 10.69 6.25 10.45
CA ASP A 78 10.46 5.31 11.57
C ASP A 78 9.18 5.57 12.36
N SER A 79 8.15 6.10 11.72
CA SER A 79 6.89 6.47 12.40
C SER A 79 5.68 5.60 12.00
N VAL A 80 5.75 4.88 10.89
CA VAL A 80 4.60 4.20 10.31
C VAL A 80 4.63 2.71 10.64
N SER A 81 3.48 2.19 11.09
CA SER A 81 3.37 0.78 11.49
C SER A 81 3.04 -0.16 10.33
N CYS A 82 2.22 0.31 9.39
CA CYS A 82 1.77 -0.51 8.27
C CYS A 82 1.56 0.38 7.04
N ILE A 83 2.05 -0.09 5.90
CA ILE A 83 1.85 0.58 4.62
C ILE A 83 1.32 -0.45 3.63
N VAL A 84 0.22 -0.12 2.94
CA VAL A 84 -0.45 -1.01 2.00
C VAL A 84 -0.30 -0.50 0.57
N PHE A 85 0.06 -1.39 -0.34
CA PHE A 85 0.17 -1.11 -1.78
C PHE A 85 -0.64 -2.12 -2.59
N ASN A 86 -1.37 -1.63 -3.58
CA ASN A 86 -1.98 -2.45 -4.63
C ASN A 86 -1.43 -1.96 -5.97
N PHE A 87 -0.44 -2.65 -6.51
CA PHE A 87 0.18 -2.29 -7.78
C PHE A 87 -0.53 -2.92 -8.96
N GLY A 88 -0.74 -2.14 -10.02
CA GLY A 88 -1.34 -2.64 -11.25
C GLY A 88 -2.86 -2.79 -11.22
N TYR A 89 -3.52 -2.45 -10.13
CA TYR A 89 -4.96 -2.54 -9.99
C TYR A 89 -5.63 -1.17 -10.19
N LEU A 90 -6.40 -1.03 -11.29
CA LEU A 90 -7.11 0.21 -11.62
C LEU A 90 -8.54 -0.11 -12.10
N PRO A 91 -9.44 -0.49 -11.18
CA PRO A 91 -10.82 -0.77 -11.58
C PRO A 91 -11.51 0.51 -12.04
N GLY A 92 -11.93 0.56 -13.31
CA GLY A 92 -12.63 1.71 -13.89
C GLY A 92 -11.81 2.97 -14.03
N GLY A 93 -10.50 2.92 -13.81
CA GLY A 93 -9.61 4.06 -13.93
C GLY A 93 -8.97 4.20 -15.30
N ASP A 94 -8.25 5.30 -15.51
CA ASP A 94 -7.45 5.52 -16.69
C ASP A 94 -6.13 4.74 -16.57
N HIS A 95 -5.94 3.75 -17.42
CA HIS A 95 -4.74 2.89 -17.39
C HIS A 95 -3.46 3.66 -17.73
N SER A 96 -3.56 4.83 -18.39
CA SER A 96 -2.38 5.67 -18.65
C SER A 96 -1.81 6.28 -17.36
N LEU A 97 -2.63 6.34 -16.28
CA LEU A 97 -2.24 6.85 -14.98
C LEU A 97 -1.80 5.73 -14.03
N ALA A 98 -1.73 4.48 -14.51
CA ALA A 98 -1.26 3.35 -13.71
C ALA A 98 0.15 3.61 -13.19
N THR A 99 0.44 3.08 -11.98
CA THR A 99 1.78 3.15 -11.43
C THR A 99 2.77 2.47 -12.38
N ARG A 100 3.93 3.07 -12.54
CA ARG A 100 5.02 2.54 -13.36
C ARG A 100 6.13 2.04 -12.44
N GLY A 101 6.92 1.08 -12.91
CA GLY A 101 7.97 0.46 -12.10
C GLY A 101 8.87 1.45 -11.37
N LYS A 102 9.31 2.52 -12.05
CA LYS A 102 10.16 3.55 -11.45
C LYS A 102 9.46 4.29 -10.31
N THR A 103 8.21 4.71 -10.51
CA THR A 103 7.41 5.40 -9.50
C THR A 103 7.10 4.47 -8.34
N SER A 104 6.78 3.22 -8.62
CA SER A 104 6.49 2.21 -7.60
C SER A 104 7.71 1.94 -6.72
N ILE A 105 8.89 1.81 -7.30
CA ILE A 105 10.14 1.59 -6.55
C ILE A 105 10.50 2.83 -5.73
N GLN A 106 10.29 4.03 -6.25
CA GLN A 106 10.49 5.26 -5.49
C GLN A 106 9.58 5.29 -4.26
N ALA A 107 8.30 4.95 -4.43
CA ALA A 107 7.34 4.88 -3.33
C ALA A 107 7.72 3.81 -2.30
N LEU A 108 8.12 2.63 -2.75
CA LEU A 108 8.56 1.55 -1.87
C LEU A 108 9.82 1.92 -1.08
N THR A 109 10.75 2.61 -1.72
CA THR A 109 11.98 3.08 -1.06
C THR A 109 11.64 4.05 0.07
N GLN A 110 10.73 4.99 -0.17
CA GLN A 110 10.26 5.91 0.86
C GLN A 110 9.51 5.16 1.97
N ALA A 111 8.70 4.17 1.60
CA ALA A 111 7.96 3.36 2.56
C ALA A 111 8.89 2.65 3.55
N LEU A 112 10.01 2.11 3.09
CA LEU A 112 11.00 1.48 3.96
C LEU A 112 11.58 2.45 4.98
N THR A 113 11.84 3.68 4.56
CA THR A 113 12.35 4.74 5.45
C THR A 113 11.32 5.15 6.49
N LEU A 114 10.05 5.27 6.10
CA LEU A 114 8.95 5.68 6.99
C LEU A 114 8.55 4.58 7.95
N LEU A 115 8.75 3.32 7.58
CA LEU A 115 8.34 2.17 8.37
C LEU A 115 9.18 2.08 9.64
N LYS A 116 8.53 1.94 10.80
CA LYS A 116 9.23 1.70 12.06
C LYS A 116 9.73 0.26 12.14
N LYS A 117 10.66 -0.01 13.03
CA LYS A 117 11.10 -1.39 13.33
C LYS A 117 9.92 -2.22 13.80
N GLY A 118 9.80 -3.43 13.28
CA GLY A 118 8.64 -4.29 13.51
C GLY A 118 7.44 -3.94 12.65
N GLY A 119 7.50 -2.85 11.89
CA GLY A 119 6.44 -2.47 10.96
C GLY A 119 6.40 -3.34 9.73
N MET A 120 5.32 -3.24 8.97
CA MET A 120 5.05 -4.11 7.84
C MET A 120 4.58 -3.32 6.62
N ILE A 121 5.07 -3.72 5.44
CA ILE A 121 4.49 -3.32 4.16
C ILE A 121 3.74 -4.51 3.60
N SER A 122 2.46 -4.32 3.26
CA SER A 122 1.64 -5.33 2.61
C SER A 122 1.43 -4.92 1.16
N LEU A 123 1.93 -5.74 0.23
CA LEU A 123 1.78 -5.50 -1.19
C LEU A 123 0.88 -6.55 -1.83
N CYS A 124 0.07 -6.11 -2.77
CA CYS A 124 -0.62 -7.01 -3.69
C CYS A 124 -0.26 -6.56 -5.11
N ILE A 125 0.41 -7.43 -5.88
CA ILE A 125 0.94 -7.09 -7.20
C ILE A 125 0.06 -7.75 -8.26
N TYR A 126 -0.66 -6.92 -9.02
CA TYR A 126 -1.53 -7.35 -10.11
C TYR A 126 -0.78 -7.25 -11.43
N SER A 127 -1.02 -8.21 -12.33
CA SER A 127 -0.38 -8.28 -13.65
C SER A 127 -1.37 -7.87 -14.75
N GLY A 128 -2.08 -6.76 -14.55
CA GLY A 128 -3.09 -6.26 -15.50
C GLY A 128 -2.50 -5.34 -16.57
N GLY A 129 -3.04 -5.43 -17.79
CA GLY A 129 -2.66 -4.56 -18.89
C GLY A 129 -1.30 -4.88 -19.51
N ASP A 130 -0.94 -4.14 -20.57
CA ASP A 130 0.25 -4.41 -21.38
C ASP A 130 1.56 -4.16 -20.63
N SER A 131 1.57 -3.23 -19.67
CA SER A 131 2.75 -2.87 -18.88
C SER A 131 2.79 -3.55 -17.50
N GLY A 132 1.76 -4.33 -17.16
CA GLY A 132 1.65 -4.92 -15.82
C GLY A 132 2.74 -5.93 -15.49
N PHE A 133 3.17 -6.71 -16.47
CA PHE A 133 4.24 -7.69 -16.28
C PHE A 133 5.59 -7.03 -16.05
N GLU A 134 5.88 -5.93 -16.74
CA GLU A 134 7.14 -5.20 -16.57
C GLU A 134 7.22 -4.58 -15.18
N GLU A 135 6.17 -3.91 -14.73
CA GLU A 135 6.10 -3.34 -13.38
C GLU A 135 6.23 -4.44 -12.33
N ARG A 136 5.49 -5.54 -12.49
CA ARG A 136 5.56 -6.71 -11.59
C ARG A 136 6.98 -7.22 -11.46
N ASP A 137 7.66 -7.45 -12.60
CA ASP A 137 9.00 -8.04 -12.61
C ASP A 137 10.02 -7.09 -11.98
N GLN A 138 9.91 -5.78 -12.20
CA GLN A 138 10.75 -4.78 -11.58
C GLN A 138 10.57 -4.75 -10.05
N ILE A 139 9.33 -4.79 -9.58
CA ILE A 139 9.03 -4.80 -8.15
C ILE A 139 9.54 -6.09 -7.49
N LEU A 140 9.29 -7.24 -8.10
CA LEU A 140 9.75 -8.53 -7.55
C LEU A 140 11.28 -8.60 -7.49
N ASP A 141 11.97 -8.09 -8.51
CA ASP A 141 13.44 -8.04 -8.52
C ASP A 141 13.97 -7.13 -7.40
N TRP A 142 13.37 -5.97 -7.24
CA TRP A 142 13.72 -5.03 -6.17
C TRP A 142 13.52 -5.66 -4.79
N LEU A 143 12.40 -6.34 -4.56
CA LEU A 143 12.10 -7.01 -3.30
C LEU A 143 13.11 -8.12 -3.00
N LYS A 144 13.46 -8.91 -4.01
CA LYS A 144 14.42 -10.01 -3.88
C LYS A 144 15.81 -9.52 -3.45
N ASN A 145 16.17 -8.31 -3.83
CA ASN A 145 17.49 -7.73 -3.55
C ASN A 145 17.54 -6.88 -2.27
N LEU A 146 16.46 -6.81 -1.50
CA LEU A 146 16.49 -6.15 -0.19
C LEU A 146 17.43 -6.87 0.76
N ASP A 147 18.13 -6.11 1.60
CA ASP A 147 19.06 -6.64 2.59
C ASP A 147 18.31 -7.55 3.59
N SER A 148 18.64 -8.83 3.57
CA SER A 148 17.99 -9.84 4.41
C SER A 148 18.26 -9.66 5.91
N HIS A 149 19.27 -8.87 6.29
CA HIS A 149 19.53 -8.53 7.69
C HIS A 149 18.59 -7.46 8.21
N GLN A 150 18.10 -6.59 7.32
CA GLN A 150 17.21 -5.48 7.68
C GLN A 150 15.75 -5.79 7.39
N TYR A 151 15.47 -6.60 6.38
CA TYR A 151 14.10 -6.86 5.93
C TYR A 151 13.84 -8.34 5.72
N LEU A 152 12.71 -8.81 6.21
CA LEU A 152 12.18 -10.12 5.87
C LEU A 152 11.13 -9.92 4.77
N VAL A 153 11.30 -10.58 3.63
CA VAL A 153 10.35 -10.54 2.52
C VAL A 153 9.69 -11.90 2.38
N ILE A 154 8.38 -11.94 2.48
CA ILE A 154 7.58 -13.16 2.33
C ILE A 154 6.68 -13.00 1.11
N LYS A 155 6.91 -13.80 0.09
CA LYS A 155 6.12 -13.82 -1.14
C LYS A 155 5.16 -15.00 -1.08
N SER A 156 3.86 -14.74 -1.31
CA SER A 156 2.82 -15.78 -1.35
C SER A 156 2.42 -16.06 -2.80
N ASP A 157 1.82 -17.22 -3.01
CA ASP A 157 1.40 -17.69 -4.32
C ASP A 157 -0.01 -18.29 -4.22
N TYR A 158 -0.92 -17.85 -5.10
CA TYR A 158 -2.19 -18.53 -5.29
C TYR A 158 -1.96 -19.76 -6.17
N TYR A 159 -1.39 -20.77 -5.58
CA TYR A 159 -0.82 -21.93 -6.24
C TYR A 159 -1.77 -22.66 -7.22
N ASN A 160 -3.05 -22.68 -6.90
CA ASN A 160 -4.07 -23.37 -7.72
C ASN A 160 -4.93 -22.42 -8.57
N ARG A 161 -4.53 -21.17 -8.75
CA ARG A 161 -5.27 -20.20 -9.57
C ARG A 161 -4.57 -19.96 -10.89
N PRO A 162 -5.28 -20.07 -12.03
CA PRO A 162 -4.72 -19.81 -13.36
C PRO A 162 -4.70 -18.30 -13.69
N ASN A 163 -4.12 -17.97 -14.85
CA ASN A 163 -4.19 -16.65 -15.47
C ASN A 163 -3.52 -15.52 -14.67
N ASN A 164 -2.33 -15.81 -14.14
CA ASN A 164 -1.50 -14.81 -13.44
C ASN A 164 -2.26 -14.10 -12.32
N PRO A 165 -2.64 -14.84 -11.27
CA PRO A 165 -3.31 -14.22 -10.12
C PRO A 165 -2.42 -13.18 -9.44
N PRO A 166 -2.98 -12.27 -8.63
CA PRO A 166 -2.17 -11.31 -7.91
C PRO A 166 -1.19 -11.98 -6.97
N ILE A 167 -0.06 -11.34 -6.74
CA ILE A 167 1.01 -11.85 -5.88
C ILE A 167 1.03 -11.06 -4.58
N PRO A 168 0.61 -11.66 -3.45
CA PRO A 168 0.75 -11.03 -2.14
C PRO A 168 2.20 -11.09 -1.66
N VAL A 169 2.69 -9.98 -1.11
CA VAL A 169 4.03 -9.91 -0.51
C VAL A 169 3.95 -9.14 0.80
N LEU A 170 4.65 -9.63 1.80
CA LEU A 170 4.86 -8.93 3.07
C LEU A 170 6.33 -8.57 3.21
N VAL A 171 6.61 -7.34 3.62
CA VAL A 171 7.95 -6.89 4.00
C VAL A 171 7.90 -6.47 5.45
N ILE A 172 8.75 -7.08 6.27
CA ILE A 172 8.83 -6.77 7.71
C ILE A 172 10.21 -6.14 7.98
N LYS A 173 10.21 -4.99 8.64
CA LYS A 173 11.45 -4.29 9.00
C LYS A 173 11.95 -4.79 10.36
N ASN A 174 13.13 -5.34 10.36
CA ASN A 174 13.77 -5.86 11.58
C ASN A 174 14.35 -4.75 12.44
#